data_b9d1b1d9542f6dcc906deaf21bbc05ab
#
_entry.id   b9d1b1d9542f6dcc906deaf21bbc05ab
#
_cell.length_a   1.000
_cell.length_b   1.000
_cell.length_c   1.000
_cell.angle_alpha   90.00
_cell.angle_beta   90.00
_cell.angle_gamma   90.00
#
_symmetry.space_group_name_H-M   'P 1'
#
loop_
_entity.id
_entity.type
_entity.pdbx_description
1 polymer ?
#
loop_
_entity_poly.entity_id
_entity_poly.type
_entity_poly.pdbx_seq_one_letter_code
_entity_poly.pdbx_strand_id
1 'polypeptide(L)'
;MEAVANKPVGELVDYRTEPSKYRHWSLATDGEIATLTLNIDEDGGIRPGYKLKLNSYDLGVDIELHDALQRVRFEHPEVRTVVVTSGKPKIFCSGANIYMLGLSTHAWKVNFCKFTNETRNGIEDSSQYSGLKFLAACNGTTAGGGYELALACDEIVLVDDRNSSVSLPEVPLLGVLPGTGGLTRVTDKRRVRRDHADIFCTISEGVRGNRAKDWRLVDDVVKQQQFAEHIQARAKELAKTSDRPAGAKGVQLARLERTTDATGYHYEFVDATIDADGRTVTLTVRAPSAVTARTAAEIEAQGIKWWPLQMARELDDAILNLRTNHLDVGLWQLRTTGDAQVVLDMDATIVANQDNWFVRETLGMLRRTLARIDVSSRSLYALIEPGSCFAGTLLEVALAADRTYMRDAADADNRIGLSAMNFGPLPMVNGLSRISARFYQEEGPIAAVKAKEGSLLSPAEAMELGLVTAIPDDLDWADEVRIAIEERAALSPDALTGLEANLRFGPVETMNTRIFGRLSAWQNWIFNRPNAVGENGALKLFGSGKKAQFDWNRV
;
A
#
# COMPACT_ATOMS: atom_id res chain seq x y z
N MET A 1 -25.39 8.60 -21.95
CA MET A 1 -25.11 9.12 -20.61
C MET A 1 -26.00 8.38 -19.62
N GLU A 2 -25.61 7.18 -19.23
CA GLU A 2 -26.20 6.52 -18.08
C GLU A 2 -25.37 6.91 -16.86
N ALA A 3 -26.04 7.55 -15.94
CA ALA A 3 -25.46 8.11 -14.73
C ALA A 3 -24.77 7.02 -13.89
N VAL A 4 -23.60 7.33 -13.38
CA VAL A 4 -22.89 6.60 -12.30
C VAL A 4 -23.64 6.78 -10.95
N ALA A 5 -24.91 7.07 -11.00
CA ALA A 5 -25.77 7.14 -9.84
C ALA A 5 -26.15 5.72 -9.40
N ASN A 6 -25.66 5.32 -8.22
CA ASN A 6 -26.09 4.18 -7.44
C ASN A 6 -25.67 2.78 -7.93
N LYS A 7 -24.36 2.44 -7.80
CA LYS A 7 -24.07 1.03 -7.53
C LYS A 7 -24.76 0.66 -6.22
N PRO A 8 -25.59 -0.39 -6.18
CA PRO A 8 -26.19 -0.83 -4.93
C PRO A 8 -25.09 -1.12 -3.92
N VAL A 9 -25.30 -0.74 -2.66
CA VAL A 9 -24.33 -0.87 -1.55
C VAL A 9 -23.75 -2.30 -1.43
N GLY A 10 -24.41 -3.32 -1.99
CA GLY A 10 -23.94 -4.72 -2.02
C GLY A 10 -22.93 -5.08 -3.11
N GLU A 11 -22.56 -4.17 -4.02
CA GLU A 11 -21.54 -4.40 -5.06
C GLU A 11 -20.17 -3.80 -4.72
N LEU A 12 -20.08 -2.99 -3.67
CA LEU A 12 -18.83 -2.38 -3.25
C LEU A 12 -17.96 -3.38 -2.47
N VAL A 13 -16.66 -3.36 -2.73
CA VAL A 13 -15.69 -4.10 -1.91
C VAL A 13 -15.59 -3.44 -0.55
N ASP A 14 -15.80 -4.20 0.52
CA ASP A 14 -15.52 -3.78 1.90
C ASP A 14 -14.22 -4.44 2.38
N TYR A 15 -13.24 -3.64 2.73
CA TYR A 15 -11.94 -4.12 3.23
C TYR A 15 -11.95 -4.44 4.74
N ARG A 16 -13.05 -4.15 5.45
CA ARG A 16 -13.19 -4.41 6.87
C ARG A 16 -13.64 -5.84 7.10
N THR A 17 -12.82 -6.59 7.84
CA THR A 17 -13.15 -7.95 8.27
C THR A 17 -12.71 -8.18 9.71
N GLU A 18 -12.93 -9.38 10.23
CA GLU A 18 -12.54 -9.80 11.59
C GLU A 18 -12.40 -11.32 11.64
N PRO A 19 -11.64 -11.91 12.57
CA PRO A 19 -11.34 -13.35 12.61
C PRO A 19 -12.57 -14.26 12.60
N SER A 20 -13.68 -13.81 13.22
CA SER A 20 -14.95 -14.57 13.24
C SER A 20 -15.60 -14.70 11.86
N LYS A 21 -15.18 -13.89 10.88
CA LYS A 21 -15.70 -13.87 9.51
C LYS A 21 -14.75 -14.47 8.48
N TYR A 22 -13.54 -14.88 8.89
CA TYR A 22 -12.59 -15.48 7.97
C TYR A 22 -13.14 -16.80 7.41
N ARG A 23 -13.02 -16.95 6.12
CA ARG A 23 -13.40 -18.16 5.37
C ARG A 23 -12.20 -18.95 4.87
N HIS A 24 -11.06 -18.28 4.77
CA HIS A 24 -9.88 -18.78 4.06
C HIS A 24 -8.65 -18.88 4.94
N TRP A 25 -8.50 -17.99 5.91
CA TRP A 25 -7.37 -17.98 6.81
C TRP A 25 -7.78 -18.33 8.24
N SER A 26 -6.90 -18.96 8.94
CA SER A 26 -6.97 -19.07 10.40
C SER A 26 -5.67 -18.57 11.02
N LEU A 27 -5.79 -17.88 12.14
CA LEU A 27 -4.68 -17.40 12.96
C LEU A 27 -4.73 -18.12 14.30
N ALA A 28 -3.66 -18.84 14.64
CA ALA A 28 -3.47 -19.46 15.94
C ALA A 28 -2.15 -18.99 16.56
N THR A 29 -2.13 -18.74 17.86
CA THR A 29 -0.93 -18.32 18.60
C THR A 29 -0.55 -19.36 19.64
N ASP A 30 0.73 -19.63 19.76
CA ASP A 30 1.34 -20.48 20.78
C ASP A 30 2.62 -19.81 21.30
N GLY A 31 2.49 -19.05 22.37
CA GLY A 31 3.57 -18.23 22.94
C GLY A 31 4.15 -17.26 21.91
N GLU A 32 5.43 -17.40 21.59
CA GLU A 32 6.15 -16.51 20.67
C GLU A 32 5.92 -16.82 19.17
N ILE A 33 5.12 -17.84 18.86
CA ILE A 33 4.89 -18.28 17.49
C ILE A 33 3.41 -18.13 17.15
N ALA A 34 3.12 -17.46 16.04
CA ALA A 34 1.80 -17.49 15.41
C ALA A 34 1.85 -18.39 14.17
N THR A 35 0.74 -19.04 13.87
CA THR A 35 0.55 -19.81 12.64
C THR A 35 -0.61 -19.25 11.85
N LEU A 36 -0.34 -18.78 10.64
CA LEU A 36 -1.31 -18.42 9.62
C LEU A 36 -1.51 -19.59 8.68
N THR A 37 -2.66 -20.23 8.74
CA THR A 37 -2.99 -21.39 7.92
C THR A 37 -3.97 -21.01 6.81
N LEU A 38 -3.54 -21.17 5.57
CA LEU A 38 -4.37 -20.98 4.37
C LEU A 38 -5.18 -22.25 4.11
N ASN A 39 -6.48 -22.18 4.27
CA ASN A 39 -7.41 -23.27 4.01
C ASN A 39 -8.64 -22.78 3.25
N ILE A 40 -8.48 -22.61 1.95
CA ILE A 40 -9.46 -21.95 1.09
C ILE A 40 -10.80 -22.68 1.07
N ASP A 41 -11.88 -21.95 1.34
CA ASP A 41 -13.24 -22.32 0.97
C ASP A 41 -13.41 -22.10 -0.55
N GLU A 42 -13.50 -23.20 -1.30
CA GLU A 42 -13.55 -23.12 -2.77
C GLU A 42 -14.75 -22.34 -3.31
N ASP A 43 -15.85 -22.31 -2.57
CA ASP A 43 -17.07 -21.59 -2.92
C ASP A 43 -17.12 -20.17 -2.29
N GLY A 44 -16.05 -19.80 -1.59
CA GLY A 44 -15.90 -18.54 -0.85
C GLY A 44 -15.40 -17.35 -1.66
N GLY A 45 -15.41 -17.38 -2.97
CA GLY A 45 -14.96 -16.26 -3.81
C GLY A 45 -15.68 -14.94 -3.48
N ILE A 46 -14.95 -13.82 -3.49
CA ILE A 46 -15.49 -12.48 -3.22
C ILE A 46 -16.55 -12.04 -4.25
N ARG A 47 -16.57 -12.66 -5.42
CA ARG A 47 -17.55 -12.46 -6.50
C ARG A 47 -18.04 -13.81 -7.03
N PRO A 48 -19.27 -13.86 -7.57
CA PRO A 48 -19.77 -15.08 -8.21
C PRO A 48 -19.03 -15.38 -9.54
N GLY A 49 -19.19 -16.60 -10.03
CA GLY A 49 -18.75 -17.02 -11.37
C GLY A 49 -17.47 -17.84 -11.41
N TYR A 50 -16.79 -18.05 -10.30
CA TYR A 50 -15.59 -18.90 -10.21
C TYR A 50 -15.50 -19.64 -8.86
N LYS A 51 -14.64 -20.67 -8.83
CA LYS A 51 -14.29 -21.41 -7.61
C LYS A 51 -12.80 -21.29 -7.31
N LEU A 52 -12.45 -21.18 -6.03
CA LEU A 52 -11.07 -21.06 -5.57
C LEU A 52 -10.41 -22.43 -5.38
N LYS A 53 -10.28 -23.19 -6.48
CA LYS A 53 -9.67 -24.53 -6.44
C LYS A 53 -8.17 -24.48 -6.17
N LEU A 54 -7.63 -25.61 -5.68
CA LEU A 54 -6.19 -25.80 -5.47
C LEU A 54 -5.58 -24.75 -4.52
N ASN A 55 -6.32 -24.35 -3.52
CA ASN A 55 -5.88 -23.30 -2.60
C ASN A 55 -5.48 -22.00 -3.30
N SER A 56 -6.13 -21.70 -4.45
CA SER A 56 -5.94 -20.42 -5.16
C SER A 56 -6.67 -19.29 -4.47
N TYR A 57 -6.27 -18.05 -4.71
CA TYR A 57 -6.82 -16.91 -3.99
C TYR A 57 -7.36 -15.81 -4.92
N ASP A 58 -8.25 -15.01 -4.37
CA ASP A 58 -8.77 -13.75 -4.91
C ASP A 58 -8.55 -12.60 -3.92
N LEU A 59 -9.16 -11.43 -4.19
CA LEU A 59 -9.05 -10.27 -3.31
C LEU A 59 -9.60 -10.52 -1.89
N GLY A 60 -10.63 -11.34 -1.74
CA GLY A 60 -11.22 -11.65 -0.43
C GLY A 60 -10.24 -12.38 0.48
N VAL A 61 -9.47 -13.32 -0.08
CA VAL A 61 -8.43 -14.05 0.64
C VAL A 61 -7.32 -13.12 1.12
N ASP A 62 -6.91 -12.16 0.28
CA ASP A 62 -5.88 -11.18 0.66
C ASP A 62 -6.39 -10.13 1.67
N ILE A 63 -7.70 -9.81 1.66
CA ILE A 63 -8.32 -8.95 2.70
C ILE A 63 -8.22 -9.63 4.08
N GLU A 64 -8.53 -10.91 4.17
CA GLU A 64 -8.37 -11.66 5.41
C GLU A 64 -6.91 -11.74 5.87
N LEU A 65 -5.97 -11.98 4.95
CA LEU A 65 -4.54 -11.98 5.27
C LEU A 65 -4.07 -10.61 5.77
N HIS A 66 -4.51 -9.53 5.13
CA HIS A 66 -4.19 -8.17 5.56
C HIS A 66 -4.67 -7.91 7.00
N ASP A 67 -5.91 -8.26 7.32
CA ASP A 67 -6.45 -8.11 8.68
C ASP A 67 -5.70 -9.00 9.68
N ALA A 68 -5.43 -10.26 9.34
CA ALA A 68 -4.69 -11.19 10.20
C ALA A 68 -3.28 -10.67 10.55
N LEU A 69 -2.58 -10.07 9.57
CA LEU A 69 -1.27 -9.44 9.81
C LEU A 69 -1.38 -8.24 10.76
N GLN A 70 -2.44 -7.42 10.63
CA GLN A 70 -2.67 -6.32 11.57
C GLN A 70 -2.91 -6.84 12.99
N ARG A 71 -3.66 -7.94 13.14
CA ARG A 71 -3.90 -8.55 14.47
C ARG A 71 -2.62 -9.07 15.10
N VAL A 72 -1.78 -9.76 14.33
CA VAL A 72 -0.46 -10.20 14.84
C VAL A 72 0.36 -8.99 15.33
N ARG A 73 0.32 -7.87 14.61
CA ARG A 73 1.08 -6.66 14.98
C ARG A 73 0.59 -6.05 16.29
N PHE A 74 -0.72 -5.88 16.43
CA PHE A 74 -1.31 -5.09 17.50
C PHE A 74 -1.89 -5.92 18.65
N GLU A 75 -2.52 -7.07 18.34
CA GLU A 75 -3.17 -7.89 19.37
C GLU A 75 -2.20 -8.87 20.04
N HIS A 76 -1.10 -9.23 19.34
CA HIS A 76 -0.17 -10.28 19.77
C HIS A 76 1.28 -9.78 19.80
N PRO A 77 1.62 -8.80 20.68
CA PRO A 77 3.00 -8.30 20.78
C PRO A 77 4.00 -9.38 21.26
N GLU A 78 3.52 -10.44 21.92
CA GLU A 78 4.32 -11.60 22.32
C GLU A 78 4.80 -12.45 21.15
N VAL A 79 4.12 -12.41 20.00
CA VAL A 79 4.50 -13.16 18.80
C VAL A 79 5.76 -12.56 18.18
N ARG A 80 6.73 -13.41 17.93
CA ARG A 80 8.03 -13.08 17.33
C ARG A 80 8.22 -13.70 15.97
N THR A 81 7.66 -14.91 15.75
CA THR A 81 7.70 -15.58 14.45
C THR A 81 6.29 -15.94 14.00
N VAL A 82 6.03 -15.71 12.73
CA VAL A 82 4.79 -16.10 12.04
C VAL A 82 5.12 -17.19 11.04
N VAL A 83 4.54 -18.37 11.26
CA VAL A 83 4.59 -19.48 10.31
C VAL A 83 3.41 -19.36 9.34
N VAL A 84 3.69 -19.29 8.06
CA VAL A 84 2.67 -19.28 6.99
C VAL A 84 2.62 -20.68 6.37
N THR A 85 1.48 -21.35 6.43
CA THR A 85 1.33 -22.73 5.95
C THR A 85 -0.03 -22.98 5.31
N SER A 86 -0.27 -24.19 4.82
CA SER A 86 -1.54 -24.59 4.22
C SER A 86 -2.23 -25.69 5.01
N GLY A 87 -3.55 -25.59 5.13
CA GLY A 87 -4.41 -26.66 5.65
C GLY A 87 -4.76 -27.74 4.62
N LYS A 88 -4.40 -27.57 3.34
CA LYS A 88 -4.67 -28.56 2.29
C LYS A 88 -3.50 -29.53 2.14
N PRO A 89 -3.75 -30.82 1.95
CA PRO A 89 -2.69 -31.80 1.71
C PRO A 89 -2.05 -31.58 0.32
N LYS A 90 -0.72 -31.64 0.26
CA LYS A 90 0.10 -31.62 -0.98
C LYS A 90 0.03 -30.32 -1.80
N ILE A 91 -0.68 -29.31 -1.34
CA ILE A 91 -0.77 -28.01 -1.97
C ILE A 91 -0.59 -26.93 -0.91
N PHE A 92 0.42 -26.10 -1.07
CA PHE A 92 0.55 -24.88 -0.29
C PHE A 92 -0.41 -23.81 -0.85
N CYS A 93 -0.18 -23.38 -2.08
CA CYS A 93 -1.04 -22.43 -2.78
C CYS A 93 -0.71 -22.42 -4.28
N SER A 94 -1.72 -22.45 -5.14
CA SER A 94 -1.55 -22.38 -6.60
C SER A 94 -1.55 -20.95 -7.14
N GLY A 95 -1.61 -19.93 -6.27
CA GLY A 95 -1.56 -18.53 -6.65
C GLY A 95 -2.91 -17.90 -6.94
N ALA A 96 -2.89 -16.76 -7.65
CA ALA A 96 -4.09 -16.04 -8.02
C ALA A 96 -5.03 -16.91 -8.87
N ASN A 97 -6.33 -16.82 -8.60
CA ASN A 97 -7.31 -17.63 -9.32
C ASN A 97 -7.42 -17.18 -10.79
N ILE A 98 -7.05 -18.08 -11.70
CA ILE A 98 -6.97 -17.81 -13.15
C ILE A 98 -8.37 -17.53 -13.73
N TYR A 99 -9.41 -18.21 -13.26
CA TYR A 99 -10.78 -17.99 -13.73
C TYR A 99 -11.28 -16.60 -13.30
N MET A 100 -11.02 -16.21 -12.06
CA MET A 100 -11.29 -14.84 -11.59
C MET A 100 -10.57 -13.82 -12.47
N LEU A 101 -9.29 -14.01 -12.76
CA LEU A 101 -8.54 -13.11 -13.64
C LEU A 101 -9.13 -13.07 -15.06
N GLY A 102 -9.54 -14.21 -15.62
CA GLY A 102 -10.16 -14.28 -16.94
C GLY A 102 -11.48 -13.50 -17.02
N LEU A 103 -12.29 -13.52 -15.97
CA LEU A 103 -13.59 -12.84 -15.90
C LEU A 103 -13.48 -11.35 -15.49
N SER A 104 -12.32 -10.91 -15.03
CA SER A 104 -12.15 -9.57 -14.46
C SER A 104 -11.84 -8.51 -15.51
N THR A 105 -12.30 -7.28 -15.24
CA THR A 105 -11.89 -6.10 -16.00
C THR A 105 -10.40 -5.80 -15.80
N HIS A 106 -9.82 -4.99 -16.68
CA HIS A 106 -8.43 -4.53 -16.53
C HIS A 106 -8.21 -3.83 -15.17
N ALA A 107 -9.08 -2.89 -14.80
CA ALA A 107 -8.96 -2.16 -13.54
C ALA A 107 -9.04 -3.08 -12.31
N TRP A 108 -9.91 -4.10 -12.33
CA TRP A 108 -9.96 -5.09 -11.25
C TRP A 108 -8.65 -5.86 -11.11
N LYS A 109 -8.09 -6.35 -12.22
CA LYS A 109 -6.81 -7.08 -12.22
C LYS A 109 -5.68 -6.23 -11.60
N VAL A 110 -5.57 -4.97 -12.02
CA VAL A 110 -4.52 -4.07 -11.54
C VAL A 110 -4.71 -3.75 -10.06
N ASN A 111 -5.92 -3.42 -9.59
CA ASN A 111 -6.18 -3.14 -8.17
C ASN A 111 -6.00 -4.38 -7.29
N PHE A 112 -6.40 -5.56 -7.77
CA PHE A 112 -6.10 -6.83 -7.10
C PHE A 112 -4.59 -7.04 -6.93
N CYS A 113 -3.81 -6.96 -8.00
CA CYS A 113 -2.35 -7.10 -7.92
C CYS A 113 -1.71 -6.03 -7.04
N LYS A 114 -2.22 -4.80 -7.06
CA LYS A 114 -1.73 -3.70 -6.23
C LYS A 114 -1.92 -4.00 -4.74
N PHE A 115 -3.13 -4.40 -4.33
CA PHE A 115 -3.40 -4.78 -2.94
C PHE A 115 -2.60 -5.99 -2.49
N THR A 116 -2.49 -7.01 -3.36
CA THR A 116 -1.65 -8.18 -3.13
C THR A 116 -0.19 -7.78 -2.91
N ASN A 117 0.38 -6.92 -3.75
CA ASN A 117 1.74 -6.41 -3.57
C ASN A 117 1.92 -5.65 -2.25
N GLU A 118 0.97 -4.80 -1.88
CA GLU A 118 1.00 -4.06 -0.61
C GLU A 118 0.97 -5.00 0.60
N THR A 119 0.18 -6.08 0.54
CA THR A 119 0.13 -7.08 1.60
C THR A 119 1.48 -7.80 1.73
N ARG A 120 2.13 -8.20 0.61
CA ARG A 120 3.45 -8.83 0.61
C ARG A 120 4.54 -7.87 1.11
N ASN A 121 4.54 -6.62 0.63
CA ASN A 121 5.44 -5.59 1.14
C ASN A 121 5.21 -5.32 2.64
N GLY A 122 3.98 -5.44 3.12
CA GLY A 122 3.65 -5.34 4.54
C GLY A 122 4.24 -6.46 5.40
N ILE A 123 4.45 -7.66 4.86
CA ILE A 123 5.19 -8.74 5.53
C ILE A 123 6.67 -8.32 5.68
N GLU A 124 7.29 -7.85 4.60
CA GLU A 124 8.68 -7.40 4.59
C GLU A 124 8.90 -6.17 5.49
N ASP A 125 7.97 -5.22 5.50
CA ASP A 125 7.97 -4.08 6.43
C ASP A 125 7.96 -4.53 7.90
N SER A 126 7.15 -5.54 8.23
CA SER A 126 7.13 -6.09 9.59
C SER A 126 8.43 -6.79 9.97
N SER A 127 9.05 -7.50 9.03
CA SER A 127 10.36 -8.13 9.26
C SER A 127 11.46 -7.10 9.51
N GLN A 128 11.37 -5.97 8.83
CA GLN A 128 12.38 -4.91 8.92
C GLN A 128 12.20 -4.02 10.16
N TYR A 129 10.94 -3.69 10.52
CA TYR A 129 10.68 -2.62 11.49
C TYR A 129 9.90 -3.06 12.75
N SER A 130 9.17 -4.18 12.70
CA SER A 130 8.35 -4.64 13.83
C SER A 130 9.03 -5.75 14.66
N GLY A 131 10.19 -6.23 14.23
CA GLY A 131 10.86 -7.37 14.87
C GLY A 131 10.17 -8.72 14.63
N LEU A 132 9.13 -8.79 13.80
CA LEU A 132 8.49 -10.04 13.39
C LEU A 132 9.38 -10.78 12.37
N LYS A 133 9.38 -12.12 12.45
CA LYS A 133 9.99 -12.99 11.44
C LYS A 133 8.92 -13.87 10.80
N PHE A 134 9.05 -14.10 9.50
CA PHE A 134 8.09 -14.89 8.73
C PHE A 134 8.76 -16.12 8.14
N LEU A 135 8.19 -17.29 8.40
CA LEU A 135 8.63 -18.58 7.89
C LEU A 135 7.54 -19.18 6.99
N ALA A 136 7.81 -19.29 5.70
CA ALA A 136 6.93 -20.01 4.79
C ALA A 136 7.18 -21.52 4.90
N ALA A 137 6.23 -22.23 5.50
CA ALA A 137 6.22 -23.67 5.60
C ALA A 137 5.44 -24.29 4.41
N CYS A 138 6.13 -24.43 3.28
CA CYS A 138 5.54 -24.91 2.02
C CYS A 138 5.35 -26.44 2.09
N ASN A 139 4.25 -26.87 2.68
CA ASN A 139 3.88 -28.27 2.91
C ASN A 139 3.31 -28.97 1.66
N GLY A 140 3.47 -28.38 0.49
CA GLY A 140 2.97 -28.88 -0.79
C GLY A 140 3.44 -28.02 -1.96
N THR A 141 2.88 -28.28 -3.14
CA THR A 141 3.15 -27.48 -4.35
C THR A 141 2.85 -26.01 -4.12
N THR A 142 3.81 -25.16 -4.48
CA THR A 142 3.82 -23.72 -4.21
C THR A 142 4.05 -22.98 -5.54
N ALA A 143 2.98 -22.51 -6.16
CA ALA A 143 3.02 -22.01 -7.53
C ALA A 143 2.51 -20.58 -7.67
N GLY A 144 3.06 -19.83 -8.63
CA GLY A 144 2.61 -18.49 -8.97
C GLY A 144 2.55 -17.57 -7.77
N GLY A 145 1.43 -16.87 -7.59
CA GLY A 145 1.21 -16.00 -6.44
C GLY A 145 1.33 -16.68 -5.08
N GLY A 146 1.21 -18.01 -5.00
CA GLY A 146 1.50 -18.77 -3.78
C GLY A 146 2.99 -18.80 -3.46
N TYR A 147 3.85 -18.90 -4.47
CA TYR A 147 5.28 -18.77 -4.28
C TYR A 147 5.67 -17.30 -4.05
N GLU A 148 4.97 -16.34 -4.65
CA GLU A 148 5.16 -14.91 -4.38
C GLU A 148 4.86 -14.55 -2.91
N LEU A 149 3.87 -15.21 -2.29
CA LEU A 149 3.62 -15.10 -0.86
C LEU A 149 4.79 -15.66 -0.03
N ALA A 150 5.29 -16.85 -0.39
CA ALA A 150 6.46 -17.43 0.28
C ALA A 150 7.71 -16.56 0.13
N LEU A 151 7.92 -15.96 -1.04
CA LEU A 151 9.04 -15.02 -1.31
C LEU A 151 8.99 -13.76 -0.45
N ALA A 152 7.81 -13.33 0.02
CA ALA A 152 7.69 -12.20 0.95
C ALA A 152 8.19 -12.56 2.36
N CYS A 153 8.19 -13.83 2.76
CA CYS A 153 8.68 -14.30 4.05
C CYS A 153 10.22 -14.17 4.17
N ASP A 154 10.74 -14.23 5.39
CA ASP A 154 12.19 -14.21 5.66
C ASP A 154 12.85 -15.51 5.22
N GLU A 155 12.18 -16.64 5.46
CA GLU A 155 12.67 -17.96 5.08
C GLU A 155 11.57 -18.82 4.44
N ILE A 156 12.00 -19.74 3.57
CA ILE A 156 11.13 -20.67 2.85
C ILE A 156 11.64 -22.09 3.06
N VAL A 157 10.83 -22.94 3.64
CA VAL A 157 11.11 -24.38 3.77
C VAL A 157 10.13 -25.16 2.91
N LEU A 158 10.65 -25.97 1.98
CA LEU A 158 9.86 -26.80 1.08
C LEU A 158 9.85 -28.26 1.56
N VAL A 159 8.69 -28.87 1.56
CA VAL A 159 8.58 -30.31 1.84
C VAL A 159 9.18 -31.15 0.71
N ASP A 160 9.98 -32.16 1.07
CA ASP A 160 10.47 -33.20 0.15
C ASP A 160 9.55 -34.41 0.20
N ASP A 161 8.52 -34.40 -0.60
CA ASP A 161 7.58 -35.49 -0.84
C ASP A 161 7.74 -36.11 -2.26
N ARG A 162 8.81 -35.72 -2.99
CA ARG A 162 9.14 -36.04 -4.38
C ARG A 162 8.25 -35.35 -5.44
N ASN A 163 7.14 -34.72 -5.06
CA ASN A 163 6.18 -34.09 -5.97
C ASN A 163 6.14 -32.58 -5.84
N SER A 164 6.26 -32.08 -4.61
CA SER A 164 6.16 -30.66 -4.31
C SER A 164 7.30 -29.85 -4.93
N SER A 165 6.94 -28.74 -5.57
CA SER A 165 7.86 -27.82 -6.23
C SER A 165 7.49 -26.37 -5.92
N VAL A 166 8.44 -25.47 -6.15
CA VAL A 166 8.19 -24.04 -6.28
C VAL A 166 8.22 -23.66 -7.76
N SER A 167 7.33 -22.75 -8.20
CA SER A 167 7.26 -22.32 -9.59
C SER A 167 6.70 -20.91 -9.77
N LEU A 168 7.11 -20.24 -10.85
CA LEU A 168 6.48 -19.02 -11.37
C LEU A 168 6.09 -19.26 -12.83
N PRO A 169 4.98 -19.99 -13.08
CA PRO A 169 4.63 -20.48 -14.40
C PRO A 169 3.81 -19.49 -15.25
N GLU A 170 3.77 -18.22 -14.86
CA GLU A 170 2.92 -17.21 -15.49
C GLU A 170 3.28 -16.98 -16.95
N VAL A 171 4.57 -16.95 -17.29
CA VAL A 171 5.02 -16.72 -18.68
C VAL A 171 4.63 -17.89 -19.58
N PRO A 172 4.98 -19.15 -19.26
CA PRO A 172 4.70 -20.27 -20.17
C PRO A 172 3.21 -20.66 -20.23
N LEU A 173 2.44 -20.47 -19.15
CA LEU A 173 1.04 -20.91 -19.11
C LEU A 173 0.03 -19.81 -19.40
N LEU A 174 0.32 -18.56 -19.02
CA LEU A 174 -0.65 -17.48 -19.05
C LEU A 174 -0.26 -16.31 -19.96
N GLY A 175 0.99 -16.29 -20.46
CA GLY A 175 1.49 -15.18 -21.27
C GLY A 175 1.56 -13.86 -20.51
N VAL A 176 1.70 -13.90 -19.18
CA VAL A 176 1.84 -12.72 -18.30
C VAL A 176 3.07 -12.88 -17.41
N LEU A 177 3.42 -11.84 -16.67
CA LEU A 177 4.53 -11.89 -15.71
C LEU A 177 4.05 -12.32 -14.31
N PRO A 178 4.94 -12.86 -13.45
CA PRO A 178 4.72 -12.98 -12.01
C PRO A 178 4.60 -11.59 -11.38
N GLY A 179 3.39 -11.00 -11.47
CA GLY A 179 3.14 -9.55 -11.28
C GLY A 179 2.91 -9.13 -9.84
N THR A 180 2.87 -10.09 -8.88
CA THR A 180 2.77 -9.76 -7.46
C THR A 180 4.12 -9.86 -6.75
N GLY A 181 5.15 -9.43 -7.47
CA GLY A 181 6.51 -9.17 -6.97
C GLY A 181 7.46 -10.36 -7.07
N GLY A 182 7.02 -11.51 -7.63
CA GLY A 182 7.81 -12.73 -7.68
C GLY A 182 9.08 -12.60 -8.50
N LEU A 183 8.96 -12.08 -9.71
CA LEU A 183 10.12 -11.90 -10.61
C LEU A 183 11.22 -11.04 -9.96
N THR A 184 10.83 -9.94 -9.33
CA THR A 184 11.76 -9.04 -8.63
C THR A 184 12.36 -9.70 -7.38
N ARG A 185 11.53 -10.36 -6.54
CA ARG A 185 12.03 -11.00 -5.32
C ARG A 185 12.99 -12.16 -5.58
N VAL A 186 12.78 -12.90 -6.66
CA VAL A 186 13.71 -13.97 -7.09
C VAL A 186 15.10 -13.41 -7.34
N THR A 187 15.23 -12.26 -7.99
CA THR A 187 16.52 -11.62 -8.29
C THR A 187 17.03 -10.77 -7.12
N ASP A 188 16.23 -9.82 -6.65
CA ASP A 188 16.70 -8.77 -5.74
C ASP A 188 16.79 -9.24 -4.27
N LYS A 189 15.84 -10.09 -3.83
CA LYS A 189 15.82 -10.62 -2.46
C LYS A 189 16.55 -11.95 -2.35
N ARG A 190 16.19 -12.93 -3.21
CA ARG A 190 16.79 -14.28 -3.16
C ARG A 190 18.18 -14.36 -3.80
N ARG A 191 18.58 -13.37 -4.59
CA ARG A 191 19.86 -13.34 -5.30
C ARG A 191 20.05 -14.57 -6.20
N VAL A 192 18.99 -15.03 -6.81
CA VAL A 192 19.06 -16.10 -7.82
C VAL A 192 19.86 -15.58 -9.01
N ARG A 193 20.82 -16.38 -9.47
CA ARG A 193 21.62 -16.03 -10.64
C ARG A 193 20.71 -15.83 -11.86
N ARG A 194 20.97 -14.80 -12.67
CA ARG A 194 20.10 -14.33 -13.74
C ARG A 194 19.65 -15.45 -14.71
N ASP A 195 20.56 -16.34 -15.12
CA ASP A 195 20.25 -17.45 -16.02
C ASP A 195 19.37 -18.53 -15.35
N HIS A 196 19.55 -18.80 -14.07
CA HIS A 196 18.64 -19.67 -13.30
C HIS A 196 17.27 -19.03 -13.12
N ALA A 197 17.20 -17.72 -12.89
CA ALA A 197 15.93 -16.98 -12.81
C ALA A 197 15.18 -17.01 -14.16
N ASP A 198 15.89 -16.84 -15.27
CA ASP A 198 15.32 -16.96 -16.63
C ASP A 198 14.71 -18.33 -16.85
N ILE A 199 15.46 -19.40 -16.61
CA ILE A 199 14.95 -20.78 -16.72
C ILE A 199 13.75 -20.97 -15.80
N PHE A 200 13.87 -20.58 -14.52
CA PHE A 200 12.83 -20.76 -13.51
C PHE A 200 11.50 -20.10 -13.90
N CYS A 201 11.54 -18.89 -14.47
CA CYS A 201 10.36 -18.14 -14.86
C CYS A 201 9.80 -18.55 -16.25
N THR A 202 10.48 -19.45 -16.97
CA THR A 202 10.06 -19.89 -18.32
C THR A 202 9.69 -21.38 -18.39
N ILE A 203 9.74 -22.11 -17.27
CA ILE A 203 9.28 -23.49 -17.16
C ILE A 203 7.97 -23.58 -16.37
N SER A 204 7.10 -24.54 -16.70
CA SER A 204 5.81 -24.72 -16.03
C SER A 204 5.86 -25.68 -14.83
N GLU A 205 6.73 -26.69 -14.87
CA GLU A 205 6.84 -27.75 -13.85
C GLU A 205 7.50 -27.30 -12.55
N GLY A 206 8.19 -26.15 -12.56
CA GLY A 206 8.91 -25.62 -11.42
C GLY A 206 10.17 -26.39 -11.05
N VAL A 207 10.70 -26.10 -9.86
CA VAL A 207 11.93 -26.67 -9.31
C VAL A 207 11.65 -27.30 -7.94
N ARG A 208 12.20 -28.48 -7.68
CA ARG A 208 11.98 -29.28 -6.44
C ARG A 208 13.27 -29.78 -5.84
N GLY A 209 13.15 -30.27 -4.60
CA GLY A 209 14.25 -30.93 -3.89
C GLY A 209 15.49 -30.03 -3.76
N ASN A 210 16.66 -30.65 -3.67
CA ASN A 210 17.92 -29.94 -3.48
C ASN A 210 18.19 -28.87 -4.56
N ARG A 211 17.73 -29.10 -5.79
CA ARG A 211 17.90 -28.10 -6.86
C ARG A 211 17.23 -26.76 -6.51
N ALA A 212 16.07 -26.78 -5.82
CA ALA A 212 15.43 -25.56 -5.38
C ALA A 212 16.28 -24.80 -4.35
N LYS A 213 16.94 -25.52 -3.45
CA LYS A 213 17.89 -24.96 -2.46
C LYS A 213 19.17 -24.46 -3.14
N ASP A 214 19.77 -25.26 -4.02
CA ASP A 214 21.00 -24.91 -4.74
C ASP A 214 20.81 -23.62 -5.60
N TRP A 215 19.61 -23.43 -6.14
CA TRP A 215 19.26 -22.22 -6.89
C TRP A 215 18.79 -21.08 -6.00
N ARG A 216 18.81 -21.22 -4.68
CA ARG A 216 18.36 -20.23 -3.69
C ARG A 216 16.85 -19.88 -3.80
N LEU A 217 16.09 -20.75 -4.43
CA LEU A 217 14.63 -20.56 -4.49
C LEU A 217 13.97 -20.80 -3.13
N VAL A 218 14.53 -21.71 -2.35
CA VAL A 218 14.13 -22.00 -0.96
C VAL A 218 15.37 -22.03 -0.05
N ASP A 219 15.15 -21.88 1.26
CA ASP A 219 16.24 -21.93 2.25
C ASP A 219 16.54 -23.35 2.68
N ASP A 220 15.49 -24.20 2.81
CA ASP A 220 15.69 -25.60 3.14
C ASP A 220 14.67 -26.51 2.47
N VAL A 221 15.03 -27.80 2.39
CA VAL A 221 14.21 -28.87 1.83
C VAL A 221 14.19 -30.04 2.81
N VAL A 222 13.03 -30.37 3.34
CA VAL A 222 12.87 -31.29 4.47
C VAL A 222 11.91 -32.42 4.15
N LYS A 223 12.29 -33.67 4.45
CA LYS A 223 11.44 -34.82 4.24
C LYS A 223 10.13 -34.70 5.02
N GLN A 224 9.05 -35.19 4.43
CA GLN A 224 7.70 -35.05 4.97
C GLN A 224 7.59 -35.52 6.44
N GLN A 225 8.26 -36.61 6.81
CA GLN A 225 8.20 -37.15 8.18
C GLN A 225 8.83 -36.25 9.24
N GLN A 226 9.77 -35.38 8.83
CA GLN A 226 10.50 -34.46 9.71
C GLN A 226 10.00 -33.04 9.59
N PHE A 227 9.10 -32.74 8.63
CA PHE A 227 8.74 -31.40 8.24
C PHE A 227 8.14 -30.59 9.40
N ALA A 228 7.15 -31.14 10.11
CA ALA A 228 6.49 -30.43 11.21
C ALA A 228 7.46 -30.08 12.35
N GLU A 229 8.31 -31.05 12.74
CA GLU A 229 9.32 -30.85 13.79
C GLU A 229 10.36 -29.80 13.38
N HIS A 230 10.83 -29.86 12.12
CA HIS A 230 11.78 -28.90 11.58
C HIS A 230 11.21 -27.48 11.55
N ILE A 231 9.96 -27.30 11.10
CA ILE A 231 9.29 -26.00 11.09
C ILE A 231 9.18 -25.41 12.49
N GLN A 232 8.78 -26.21 13.48
CA GLN A 232 8.71 -25.74 14.86
C GLN A 232 10.08 -25.35 15.43
N ALA A 233 11.10 -26.16 15.18
CA ALA A 233 12.46 -25.86 15.61
C ALA A 233 12.96 -24.55 14.95
N ARG A 234 12.75 -24.41 13.63
CA ARG A 234 13.20 -23.21 12.90
C ARG A 234 12.46 -21.96 13.34
N ALA A 235 11.15 -22.05 13.56
CA ALA A 235 10.35 -20.91 14.05
C ALA A 235 10.86 -20.43 15.42
N LYS A 236 11.22 -21.35 16.34
CA LYS A 236 11.82 -21.00 17.63
C LYS A 236 13.21 -20.34 17.49
N GLU A 237 14.01 -20.78 16.54
CA GLU A 237 15.31 -20.15 16.28
C GLU A 237 15.14 -18.72 15.71
N LEU A 238 14.21 -18.52 14.80
CA LEU A 238 13.87 -17.18 14.27
C LEU A 238 13.34 -16.27 15.37
N ALA A 239 12.53 -16.76 16.29
CA ALA A 239 11.99 -16.00 17.40
C ALA A 239 13.09 -15.40 18.29
N LYS A 240 14.23 -16.08 18.44
CA LYS A 240 15.38 -15.57 19.22
C LYS A 240 16.03 -14.31 18.61
N THR A 241 15.82 -14.07 17.32
CA THR A 241 16.38 -12.89 16.63
C THR A 241 15.49 -11.66 16.74
N SER A 242 14.31 -11.79 17.32
CA SER A 242 13.32 -10.72 17.46
C SER A 242 13.60 -9.85 18.68
N ASP A 243 13.40 -8.56 18.52
CA ASP A 243 13.47 -7.55 19.58
C ASP A 243 12.09 -7.18 20.16
N ARG A 244 11.04 -7.93 19.79
CA ARG A 244 9.69 -7.68 20.32
C ARG A 244 9.64 -7.92 21.82
N PRO A 245 8.86 -7.11 22.57
CA PRO A 245 8.86 -7.15 24.02
C PRO A 245 8.31 -8.46 24.58
N ALA A 246 8.88 -8.94 25.67
CA ALA A 246 8.29 -10.02 26.44
C ALA A 246 7.21 -9.47 27.37
N GLY A 247 6.02 -10.10 27.39
CA GLY A 247 4.97 -9.80 28.36
C GLY A 247 4.17 -8.51 28.12
N ALA A 248 4.30 -7.86 26.98
CA ALA A 248 3.44 -6.74 26.62
C ALA A 248 2.01 -7.22 26.40
N LYS A 249 1.05 -6.39 26.80
CA LYS A 249 -0.38 -6.64 26.59
C LYS A 249 -0.79 -6.09 25.23
N GLY A 250 -1.38 -6.93 24.39
CA GLY A 250 -1.88 -6.54 23.07
C GLY A 250 -3.04 -5.55 23.13
N VAL A 251 -3.18 -4.78 22.07
CA VAL A 251 -4.27 -3.84 21.85
C VAL A 251 -5.25 -4.46 20.87
N GLN A 252 -6.48 -4.73 21.31
CA GLN A 252 -7.52 -5.34 20.50
C GLN A 252 -7.99 -4.40 19.38
N LEU A 253 -8.02 -4.90 18.16
CA LEU A 253 -8.48 -4.16 16.99
C LEU A 253 -10.00 -4.33 16.81
N ALA A 254 -10.80 -3.43 17.35
CA ALA A 254 -12.21 -3.38 17.01
C ALA A 254 -12.41 -3.09 15.52
N ARG A 255 -13.54 -3.57 14.97
CA ARG A 255 -13.94 -3.24 13.59
C ARG A 255 -13.99 -1.73 13.42
N LEU A 256 -13.42 -1.24 12.33
CA LEU A 256 -13.40 0.19 12.02
C LEU A 256 -14.83 0.70 11.79
N GLU A 257 -15.21 1.74 12.50
CA GLU A 257 -16.48 2.44 12.32
C GLU A 257 -16.41 3.36 11.10
N ARG A 258 -17.40 3.26 10.24
CA ARG A 258 -17.52 4.05 9.01
C ARG A 258 -18.98 4.21 8.64
N THR A 259 -19.40 5.42 8.35
CA THR A 259 -20.65 5.69 7.64
C THR A 259 -20.36 5.77 6.14
N THR A 260 -21.21 5.16 5.33
CA THR A 260 -21.16 5.23 3.86
C THR A 260 -22.52 5.65 3.36
N ASP A 261 -22.55 6.71 2.58
CA ASP A 261 -23.78 7.24 1.97
C ASP A 261 -23.52 7.69 0.52
N ALA A 262 -24.47 8.43 -0.06
CA ALA A 262 -24.36 8.93 -1.43
C ALA A 262 -23.22 9.95 -1.63
N THR A 263 -22.72 10.56 -0.55
CA THR A 263 -21.66 11.56 -0.59
C THR A 263 -20.28 10.97 -0.41
N GLY A 264 -20.15 9.75 0.11
CA GLY A 264 -18.86 9.08 0.25
C GLY A 264 -18.66 8.24 1.51
N TYR A 265 -17.48 8.39 2.12
CA TYR A 265 -17.05 7.63 3.30
C TYR A 265 -16.68 8.58 4.44
N HIS A 266 -17.32 8.39 5.60
CA HIS A 266 -17.21 9.30 6.73
C HIS A 266 -16.74 8.56 7.99
N TYR A 267 -15.68 9.06 8.61
CA TYR A 267 -15.07 8.55 9.82
C TYR A 267 -14.90 9.67 10.85
N GLU A 268 -14.37 9.36 12.00
CA GLU A 268 -14.13 10.35 13.06
C GLU A 268 -13.06 11.38 12.64
N PHE A 269 -11.91 10.91 12.12
CA PHE A 269 -10.79 11.77 11.74
C PHE A 269 -10.56 11.87 10.24
N VAL A 270 -11.24 11.09 9.43
CA VAL A 270 -11.10 11.12 7.97
C VAL A 270 -12.48 11.29 7.33
N ASP A 271 -12.51 12.08 6.27
CA ASP A 271 -13.70 12.30 5.46
C ASP A 271 -13.33 12.23 3.98
N ALA A 272 -14.08 11.46 3.21
CA ALA A 272 -13.89 11.33 1.77
C ALA A 272 -15.20 11.68 1.04
N THR A 273 -15.37 12.95 0.69
CA THR A 273 -16.55 13.45 -0.01
C THR A 273 -16.32 13.42 -1.52
N ILE A 274 -17.16 12.66 -2.25
CA ILE A 274 -17.04 12.41 -3.68
C ILE A 274 -17.89 13.40 -4.47
N ASP A 275 -17.29 14.09 -5.43
CA ASP A 275 -17.93 14.82 -6.49
C ASP A 275 -17.90 13.96 -7.78
N ALA A 276 -19.02 13.27 -8.04
CA ALA A 276 -19.14 12.37 -9.18
C ALA A 276 -19.11 13.13 -10.53
N ASP A 277 -19.70 14.31 -10.60
CA ASP A 277 -19.74 15.11 -11.82
C ASP A 277 -18.35 15.66 -12.17
N GLY A 278 -17.62 16.13 -11.17
CA GLY A 278 -16.24 16.59 -11.29
C GLY A 278 -15.21 15.45 -11.38
N ARG A 279 -15.60 14.21 -11.13
CA ARG A 279 -14.70 13.04 -11.00
C ARG A 279 -13.58 13.26 -10.00
N THR A 280 -13.91 13.92 -8.91
CA THR A 280 -12.96 14.25 -7.84
C THR A 280 -13.44 13.75 -6.48
N VAL A 281 -12.55 13.69 -5.53
CA VAL A 281 -12.87 13.50 -4.12
C VAL A 281 -12.12 14.52 -3.28
N THR A 282 -12.79 15.06 -2.29
CA THR A 282 -12.15 15.81 -1.20
C THR A 282 -11.88 14.84 -0.06
N LEU A 283 -10.60 14.57 0.18
CA LEU A 283 -10.13 13.73 1.28
C LEU A 283 -9.57 14.61 2.39
N THR A 284 -10.32 14.74 3.48
CA THR A 284 -9.98 15.61 4.60
C THR A 284 -9.51 14.76 5.79
N VAL A 285 -8.36 15.10 6.36
CA VAL A 285 -7.86 14.51 7.61
C VAL A 285 -7.93 15.55 8.74
N ARG A 286 -8.53 15.16 9.87
CA ARG A 286 -8.71 16.03 11.03
C ARG A 286 -7.64 15.74 12.09
N ALA A 287 -7.00 16.79 12.60
CA ALA A 287 -6.16 16.68 13.78
C ALA A 287 -7.02 16.46 15.05
N PRO A 288 -6.46 15.89 16.11
CA PRO A 288 -7.13 15.87 17.41
C PRO A 288 -7.18 17.28 18.00
N SER A 289 -8.09 17.51 18.95
CA SER A 289 -8.20 18.81 19.62
C SER A 289 -7.02 19.11 20.57
N ALA A 290 -6.35 18.07 21.07
CA ALA A 290 -5.18 18.17 21.95
C ALA A 290 -4.41 16.84 21.99
N VAL A 291 -3.16 16.88 22.45
CA VAL A 291 -2.37 15.68 22.78
C VAL A 291 -2.77 15.22 24.19
N THR A 292 -3.48 14.11 24.27
CA THR A 292 -4.05 13.57 25.51
C THR A 292 -3.22 12.46 26.15
N ALA A 293 -2.19 11.95 25.48
CA ALA A 293 -1.24 10.94 25.98
C ALA A 293 0.17 11.33 25.57
N ARG A 294 1.10 11.38 26.52
CA ARG A 294 2.50 11.78 26.26
C ARG A 294 3.50 10.71 26.66
N THR A 295 3.13 9.78 27.52
CA THR A 295 3.96 8.66 27.95
C THR A 295 3.51 7.36 27.30
N ALA A 296 4.43 6.40 27.15
CA ALA A 296 4.14 5.07 26.60
C ALA A 296 2.94 4.39 27.28
N ALA A 297 2.83 4.50 28.61
CA ALA A 297 1.73 3.91 29.36
C ALA A 297 0.37 4.56 29.05
N GLU A 298 0.32 5.88 28.91
CA GLU A 298 -0.88 6.61 28.52
C GLU A 298 -1.28 6.29 27.07
N ILE A 299 -0.31 6.18 26.19
CA ILE A 299 -0.49 5.81 24.76
C ILE A 299 -1.09 4.41 24.67
N GLU A 300 -0.50 3.42 25.33
CA GLU A 300 -1.03 2.05 25.37
C GLU A 300 -2.44 1.98 26.00
N ALA A 301 -2.72 2.82 27.01
CA ALA A 301 -4.05 2.88 27.63
C ALA A 301 -5.12 3.43 26.68
N GLN A 302 -4.79 4.34 25.77
CA GLN A 302 -5.70 4.79 24.70
C GLN A 302 -5.93 3.71 23.64
N GLY A 303 -4.94 2.87 23.38
CA GLY A 303 -5.03 1.77 22.43
C GLY A 303 -5.46 2.25 21.04
N ILE A 304 -6.49 1.61 20.47
CA ILE A 304 -6.99 1.95 19.11
C ILE A 304 -7.58 3.37 18.99
N LYS A 305 -7.86 4.04 20.11
CA LYS A 305 -8.36 5.43 20.15
C LYS A 305 -7.24 6.46 20.13
N TRP A 306 -5.98 6.02 20.27
CA TRP A 306 -4.85 6.92 20.07
C TRP A 306 -4.86 7.48 18.66
N TRP A 307 -4.95 8.80 18.53
CA TRP A 307 -5.22 9.47 17.27
C TRP A 307 -4.34 9.01 16.10
N PRO A 308 -2.99 8.85 16.23
CA PRO A 308 -2.17 8.42 15.08
C PRO A 308 -2.57 7.06 14.53
N LEU A 309 -2.95 6.11 15.38
CA LEU A 309 -3.40 4.78 14.95
C LEU A 309 -4.81 4.83 14.36
N GLN A 310 -5.74 5.51 15.04
CA GLN A 310 -7.12 5.61 14.58
C GLN A 310 -7.18 6.31 13.22
N MET A 311 -6.56 7.48 13.10
CA MET A 311 -6.48 8.23 11.85
C MET A 311 -5.84 7.41 10.72
N ALA A 312 -4.73 6.72 10.98
CA ALA A 312 -4.07 5.88 9.98
C ALA A 312 -4.97 4.75 9.48
N ARG A 313 -5.71 4.08 10.37
CA ARG A 313 -6.67 3.02 9.99
C ARG A 313 -7.83 3.56 9.16
N GLU A 314 -8.35 4.73 9.52
CA GLU A 314 -9.43 5.40 8.78
C GLU A 314 -8.96 5.83 7.39
N LEU A 315 -7.78 6.42 7.30
CA LEU A 315 -7.17 6.85 6.03
C LEU A 315 -6.85 5.65 5.13
N ASP A 316 -6.33 4.56 5.69
CA ASP A 316 -6.05 3.32 4.96
C ASP A 316 -7.32 2.75 4.31
N ASP A 317 -8.40 2.64 5.07
CA ASP A 317 -9.69 2.15 4.59
C ASP A 317 -10.31 3.10 3.54
N ALA A 318 -10.23 4.42 3.75
CA ALA A 318 -10.70 5.41 2.78
C ALA A 318 -9.97 5.28 1.43
N ILE A 319 -8.63 5.20 1.45
CA ILE A 319 -7.82 5.05 0.23
C ILE A 319 -8.17 3.76 -0.51
N LEU A 320 -8.29 2.64 0.20
CA LEU A 320 -8.65 1.34 -0.39
C LEU A 320 -10.03 1.38 -1.05
N ASN A 321 -11.01 1.95 -0.37
CA ASN A 321 -12.37 2.08 -0.91
C ASN A 321 -12.41 3.00 -2.14
N LEU A 322 -11.78 4.17 -2.07
CA LEU A 322 -11.76 5.12 -3.18
C LEU A 322 -11.15 4.52 -4.45
N ARG A 323 -9.99 3.87 -4.33
CA ARG A 323 -9.29 3.37 -5.51
C ARG A 323 -9.93 2.11 -6.12
N THR A 324 -10.67 1.32 -5.35
CA THR A 324 -11.29 0.07 -5.82
C THR A 324 -12.73 0.27 -6.27
N ASN A 325 -13.48 1.08 -5.55
CA ASN A 325 -14.91 1.25 -5.77
C ASN A 325 -15.25 2.45 -6.67
N HIS A 326 -14.34 3.46 -6.78
CA HIS A 326 -14.54 4.69 -7.53
C HIS A 326 -13.43 4.89 -8.55
N LEU A 327 -13.46 4.08 -9.61
CA LEU A 327 -12.40 4.06 -10.62
C LEU A 327 -12.35 5.33 -11.45
N ASP A 328 -13.47 5.98 -11.65
CA ASP A 328 -13.66 7.23 -12.41
C ASP A 328 -13.26 8.49 -11.63
N VAL A 329 -13.11 8.39 -10.31
CA VAL A 329 -12.57 9.49 -9.48
C VAL A 329 -11.06 9.60 -9.69
N GLY A 330 -10.68 10.46 -10.62
CA GLY A 330 -9.29 10.58 -11.11
C GLY A 330 -8.40 11.54 -10.33
N LEU A 331 -9.00 12.51 -9.60
CA LEU A 331 -8.27 13.52 -8.84
C LEU A 331 -8.73 13.56 -7.38
N TRP A 332 -7.77 13.53 -6.46
CA TRP A 332 -8.00 13.66 -5.02
C TRP A 332 -7.50 15.01 -4.53
N GLN A 333 -8.41 15.78 -3.94
CA GLN A 333 -8.12 17.03 -3.24
C GLN A 333 -7.83 16.69 -1.79
N LEU A 334 -6.60 16.85 -1.38
CA LEU A 334 -6.12 16.52 -0.03
C LEU A 334 -6.24 17.77 0.85
N ARG A 335 -6.95 17.64 1.95
CA ARG A 335 -7.19 18.70 2.92
C ARG A 335 -6.93 18.22 4.34
N THR A 336 -6.64 19.14 5.22
CA THR A 336 -6.56 18.89 6.66
C THR A 336 -7.31 19.97 7.41
N THR A 337 -7.80 19.65 8.62
CA THR A 337 -8.45 20.61 9.51
C THR A 337 -7.98 20.42 10.94
N GLY A 338 -7.71 21.53 11.64
CA GLY A 338 -7.28 21.51 13.04
C GLY A 338 -6.13 22.46 13.32
N ASP A 339 -5.41 22.21 14.40
CA ASP A 339 -4.28 23.01 14.83
C ASP A 339 -2.96 22.33 14.45
N ALA A 340 -2.13 23.02 13.64
CA ALA A 340 -0.83 22.53 13.21
C ALA A 340 0.13 22.30 14.39
N GLN A 341 0.06 23.10 15.46
CA GLN A 341 0.90 22.92 16.64
C GLN A 341 0.56 21.64 17.38
N VAL A 342 -0.72 21.27 17.46
CA VAL A 342 -1.15 20.00 18.06
C VAL A 342 -0.57 18.80 17.30
N VAL A 343 -0.48 18.88 15.96
CA VAL A 343 0.14 17.82 15.15
C VAL A 343 1.65 17.73 15.41
N LEU A 344 2.35 18.87 15.49
CA LEU A 344 3.78 18.90 15.85
C LEU A 344 4.04 18.33 17.25
N ASP A 345 3.19 18.65 18.23
CA ASP A 345 3.28 18.12 19.59
C ASP A 345 3.01 16.61 19.62
N MET A 346 2.10 16.12 18.77
CA MET A 346 1.84 14.69 18.62
C MET A 346 3.06 13.98 18.02
N ASP A 347 3.67 14.55 17.00
CA ASP A 347 4.89 14.01 16.40
C ASP A 347 6.05 13.97 17.39
N ALA A 348 6.23 15.01 18.20
CA ALA A 348 7.20 15.02 19.28
C ALA A 348 6.93 13.90 20.29
N THR A 349 5.66 13.62 20.60
CA THR A 349 5.24 12.50 21.46
C THR A 349 5.57 11.15 20.84
N ILE A 350 5.33 10.97 19.54
CA ILE A 350 5.69 9.74 18.79
C ILE A 350 7.21 9.52 18.86
N VAL A 351 8.00 10.55 18.54
CA VAL A 351 9.47 10.48 18.53
C VAL A 351 10.02 10.15 19.93
N ALA A 352 9.48 10.78 20.98
CA ALA A 352 9.90 10.53 22.35
C ALA A 352 9.60 9.10 22.85
N ASN A 353 8.66 8.40 22.22
CA ASN A 353 8.23 7.05 22.60
C ASN A 353 8.48 6.00 21.50
N GLN A 354 9.29 6.29 20.49
CA GLN A 354 9.47 5.41 19.31
C GLN A 354 10.01 4.01 19.62
N ASP A 355 10.68 3.83 20.78
CA ASP A 355 11.18 2.53 21.23
C ASP A 355 10.08 1.66 21.84
N ASN A 356 8.92 2.24 22.16
CA ASN A 356 7.76 1.49 22.62
C ASN A 356 7.16 0.67 21.47
N TRP A 357 6.83 -0.59 21.75
CA TRP A 357 6.34 -1.54 20.74
C TRP A 357 5.06 -1.03 20.02
N PHE A 358 4.12 -0.45 20.78
CA PHE A 358 2.83 0.00 20.24
C PHE A 358 2.99 1.26 19.37
N VAL A 359 3.86 2.19 19.78
CA VAL A 359 4.24 3.36 18.99
C VAL A 359 4.95 2.92 17.70
N ARG A 360 5.87 1.96 17.78
CA ARG A 360 6.57 1.38 16.62
C ARG A 360 5.61 0.74 15.62
N GLU A 361 4.62 -0.03 16.09
CA GLU A 361 3.59 -0.60 15.22
C GLU A 361 2.68 0.47 14.61
N THR A 362 2.37 1.53 15.37
CA THR A 362 1.59 2.66 14.85
C THR A 362 2.37 3.42 13.77
N LEU A 363 3.67 3.65 13.96
CA LEU A 363 4.55 4.19 12.90
C LEU A 363 4.54 3.29 11.66
N GLY A 364 4.59 1.98 11.84
CA GLY A 364 4.44 1.02 10.74
C GLY A 364 3.09 1.15 10.02
N MET A 365 1.99 1.34 10.75
CA MET A 365 0.67 1.58 10.16
C MET A 365 0.66 2.88 9.35
N LEU A 366 1.15 3.98 9.90
CA LEU A 366 1.28 5.27 9.20
C LEU A 366 2.11 5.12 7.92
N ARG A 367 3.28 4.48 7.99
CA ARG A 367 4.17 4.25 6.85
C ARG A 367 3.47 3.48 5.73
N ARG A 368 2.81 2.37 6.04
CA ARG A 368 2.09 1.55 5.06
C ARG A 368 0.89 2.28 4.47
N THR A 369 0.15 3.05 5.26
CA THR A 369 -0.98 3.87 4.80
C THR A 369 -0.52 4.96 3.84
N LEU A 370 0.53 5.72 4.20
CA LEU A 370 1.07 6.78 3.34
C LEU A 370 1.69 6.22 2.05
N ALA A 371 2.29 5.02 2.10
CA ALA A 371 2.78 4.33 0.90
C ALA A 371 1.66 4.01 -0.11
N ARG A 372 0.41 3.79 0.35
CA ARG A 372 -0.74 3.61 -0.56
C ARG A 372 -1.07 4.87 -1.35
N ILE A 373 -0.82 6.06 -0.77
CA ILE A 373 -0.98 7.34 -1.49
C ILE A 373 0.00 7.39 -2.65
N ASP A 374 1.25 6.99 -2.45
CA ASP A 374 2.29 6.99 -3.49
C ASP A 374 1.88 6.15 -4.71
N VAL A 375 1.19 5.02 -4.48
CA VAL A 375 0.75 4.07 -5.53
C VAL A 375 -0.75 4.17 -5.84
N SER A 376 -1.41 5.26 -5.47
CA SER A 376 -2.86 5.45 -5.68
C SER A 376 -3.28 5.42 -7.15
N SER A 377 -2.40 5.77 -8.07
CA SER A 377 -2.69 6.00 -9.49
C SER A 377 -3.79 7.07 -9.67
N ARG A 378 -3.78 8.07 -8.81
CA ARG A 378 -4.68 9.23 -8.87
C ARG A 378 -3.85 10.50 -8.88
N SER A 379 -4.36 11.55 -9.53
CA SER A 379 -3.81 12.90 -9.38
C SER A 379 -4.08 13.40 -7.95
N LEU A 380 -3.09 13.99 -7.32
CA LEU A 380 -3.15 14.42 -5.93
C LEU A 380 -2.85 15.91 -5.84
N TYR A 381 -3.81 16.70 -5.37
CA TYR A 381 -3.64 18.12 -5.13
C TYR A 381 -3.85 18.44 -3.66
N ALA A 382 -2.85 18.98 -2.99
CA ALA A 382 -3.00 19.46 -1.62
C ALA A 382 -3.45 20.91 -1.63
N LEU A 383 -4.52 21.20 -0.88
CA LEU A 383 -5.13 22.51 -0.77
C LEU A 383 -5.00 23.00 0.67
N ILE A 384 -4.14 23.98 0.88
CA ILE A 384 -3.79 24.52 2.19
C ILE A 384 -4.47 25.88 2.35
N GLU A 385 -5.47 25.92 3.25
CA GLU A 385 -6.29 27.11 3.55
C GLU A 385 -6.21 27.44 5.04
N PRO A 386 -6.62 28.62 5.48
CA PRO A 386 -6.77 28.91 6.90
C PRO A 386 -7.59 27.84 7.64
N GLY A 387 -7.08 27.37 8.78
CA GLY A 387 -7.65 26.22 9.51
C GLY A 387 -7.12 24.85 9.08
N SER A 388 -6.26 24.79 8.06
CA SER A 388 -5.49 23.59 7.73
C SER A 388 -4.41 23.31 8.78
N CYS A 389 -4.09 22.03 8.97
CA CYS A 389 -3.04 21.59 9.90
C CYS A 389 -2.02 20.67 9.22
N PHE A 390 -1.58 21.03 8.01
CA PHE A 390 -0.52 20.33 7.30
C PHE A 390 0.83 20.55 8.03
N ALA A 391 1.07 19.74 9.05
CA ALA A 391 2.30 19.77 9.82
C ALA A 391 2.80 18.34 10.06
N GLY A 392 4.11 18.16 10.11
CA GLY A 392 4.76 16.90 10.43
C GLY A 392 4.15 15.69 9.70
N THR A 393 3.59 14.74 10.44
CA THR A 393 2.93 13.55 9.89
C THR A 393 1.83 13.89 8.87
N LEU A 394 1.04 14.95 9.07
CA LEU A 394 0.04 15.38 8.11
C LEU A 394 0.62 16.17 6.94
N LEU A 395 1.80 16.78 7.09
CA LEU A 395 2.51 17.39 5.97
C LEU A 395 2.96 16.34 4.94
N GLU A 396 3.20 15.08 5.35
CA GLU A 396 3.50 13.98 4.43
C GLU A 396 2.40 13.77 3.38
N VAL A 397 1.15 14.05 3.72
CA VAL A 397 0.01 13.99 2.78
C VAL A 397 0.13 15.08 1.70
N ALA A 398 0.55 16.30 2.07
CA ALA A 398 0.80 17.39 1.11
C ALA A 398 2.07 17.13 0.27
N LEU A 399 3.12 16.60 0.88
CA LEU A 399 4.37 16.26 0.18
C LEU A 399 4.20 15.09 -0.81
N ALA A 400 3.19 14.23 -0.61
CA ALA A 400 2.82 13.20 -1.56
C ALA A 400 2.05 13.73 -2.78
N ALA A 401 1.55 14.96 -2.72
CA ALA A 401 0.75 15.56 -3.78
C ALA A 401 1.59 15.91 -5.02
N ASP A 402 0.96 15.81 -6.20
CA ASP A 402 1.55 16.23 -7.48
C ASP A 402 1.65 17.77 -7.55
N ARG A 403 0.71 18.47 -6.91
CA ARG A 403 0.72 19.93 -6.75
C ARG A 403 0.19 20.31 -5.36
N THR A 404 0.77 21.36 -4.80
CA THR A 404 0.40 21.89 -3.49
C THR A 404 0.10 23.39 -3.65
N TYR A 405 -1.14 23.77 -3.40
CA TYR A 405 -1.59 25.15 -3.41
C TYR A 405 -1.78 25.63 -1.97
N MET A 406 -1.20 26.76 -1.63
CA MET A 406 -1.31 27.35 -0.30
C MET A 406 -1.83 28.77 -0.42
N ARG A 407 -3.02 29.03 0.16
CA ARG A 407 -3.64 30.36 0.09
C ARG A 407 -2.84 31.37 0.87
N ASP A 408 -2.45 32.47 0.23
CA ASP A 408 -1.85 33.63 0.87
C ASP A 408 -2.96 34.57 1.34
N ALA A 409 -3.52 34.24 2.53
CA ALA A 409 -4.67 34.94 3.08
C ALA A 409 -4.21 36.21 3.84
N ALA A 410 -4.76 37.35 3.47
CA ALA A 410 -4.36 38.65 4.05
C ALA A 410 -4.77 38.80 5.52
N ASP A 411 -5.83 38.14 5.95
CA ASP A 411 -6.48 38.31 7.27
C ASP A 411 -6.43 37.05 8.15
N ALA A 412 -5.75 35.98 7.71
CA ALA A 412 -5.68 34.75 8.43
C ALA A 412 -4.28 34.11 8.41
N ASP A 413 -3.87 33.55 9.52
CA ASP A 413 -2.57 32.87 9.68
C ASP A 413 -2.63 31.46 9.10
N ASN A 414 -2.22 31.29 7.84
CA ASN A 414 -2.13 30.02 7.14
C ASN A 414 -0.68 29.50 7.21
N ARG A 415 -0.47 28.34 7.81
CA ARG A 415 0.86 27.79 8.09
C ARG A 415 0.97 26.32 7.72
N ILE A 416 2.18 25.90 7.32
CA ILE A 416 2.58 24.48 7.31
C ILE A 416 3.70 24.26 8.32
N GLY A 417 3.84 23.04 8.85
CA GLY A 417 4.81 22.75 9.91
C GLY A 417 5.73 21.59 9.55
N LEU A 418 7.01 21.69 9.92
CA LEU A 418 8.01 20.65 9.75
C LEU A 418 8.32 19.99 11.09
N SER A 419 8.39 18.64 11.11
CA SER A 419 8.85 17.86 12.26
C SER A 419 9.90 16.84 11.84
N ALA A 420 10.47 16.14 12.81
CA ALA A 420 11.39 15.02 12.57
C ALA A 420 10.75 13.91 11.69
N MET A 421 9.42 13.79 11.69
CA MET A 421 8.69 12.79 10.91
C MET A 421 8.88 12.95 9.39
N ASN A 422 9.22 14.16 8.91
CA ASN A 422 9.41 14.47 7.50
C ASN A 422 10.79 14.04 6.94
N PHE A 423 11.71 13.59 7.82
CA PHE A 423 13.11 13.36 7.42
C PHE A 423 13.56 11.90 7.57
N GLY A 424 12.65 10.94 7.54
CA GLY A 424 13.05 9.53 7.52
C GLY A 424 12.03 8.53 8.05
N PRO A 425 11.29 8.77 9.16
CA PRO A 425 10.42 7.77 9.76
C PRO A 425 9.27 7.27 8.85
N LEU A 426 8.86 8.10 7.88
CA LEU A 426 7.74 7.83 6.96
C LEU A 426 8.19 7.83 5.49
N PRO A 427 9.06 6.89 5.07
CA PRO A 427 9.54 6.85 3.69
C PRO A 427 8.44 6.50 2.68
N MET A 428 8.67 6.90 1.45
CA MET A 428 7.93 6.44 0.27
C MET A 428 8.25 4.96 -0.02
N VAL A 429 7.50 4.36 -0.95
CA VAL A 429 7.73 2.96 -1.40
C VAL A 429 9.13 2.73 -1.99
N ASN A 430 9.83 3.78 -2.42
CA ASN A 430 11.21 3.73 -2.92
C ASN A 430 12.28 3.90 -1.82
N GLY A 431 11.87 3.99 -0.56
CA GLY A 431 12.77 4.14 0.60
C GLY A 431 13.26 5.56 0.89
N LEU A 432 12.89 6.56 0.07
CA LEU A 432 13.25 7.96 0.30
C LEU A 432 12.20 8.67 1.16
N SER A 433 12.60 9.66 1.95
CA SER A 433 11.64 10.63 2.47
C SER A 433 11.03 11.44 1.32
N ARG A 434 9.78 11.92 1.48
CA ARG A 434 9.12 12.72 0.44
C ARG A 434 9.86 14.03 0.15
N ILE A 435 10.49 14.62 1.18
CA ILE A 435 11.38 15.78 1.00
C ILE A 435 12.59 15.40 0.12
N SER A 436 13.27 14.29 0.41
CA SER A 436 14.41 13.84 -0.39
C SER A 436 14.02 13.53 -1.84
N ALA A 437 12.87 12.88 -2.05
CA ALA A 437 12.35 12.59 -3.39
C ALA A 437 11.96 13.88 -4.15
N ARG A 438 11.33 14.85 -3.47
CA ARG A 438 10.92 16.14 -4.05
C ARG A 438 12.09 16.93 -4.62
N PHE A 439 13.22 16.93 -3.94
CA PHE A 439 14.43 17.64 -4.36
C PHE A 439 15.45 16.74 -5.06
N TYR A 440 15.07 15.57 -5.53
CA TYR A 440 15.95 14.63 -6.24
C TYR A 440 17.25 14.33 -5.49
N GLN A 441 17.19 14.29 -4.14
CA GLN A 441 18.34 14.06 -3.25
C GLN A 441 19.40 15.18 -3.29
N GLU A 442 19.06 16.38 -3.79
CA GLU A 442 19.97 17.54 -3.73
C GLU A 442 20.16 18.01 -2.27
N GLU A 443 21.38 17.99 -1.79
CA GLU A 443 21.72 18.27 -0.38
C GLU A 443 21.36 19.70 0.04
N GLY A 444 21.57 20.69 -0.82
CA GLY A 444 21.34 22.11 -0.51
C GLY A 444 19.88 22.40 -0.14
N PRO A 445 18.90 22.13 -1.02
CA PRO A 445 17.49 22.31 -0.70
C PRO A 445 17.03 21.49 0.51
N ILE A 446 17.46 20.22 0.63
CA ILE A 446 17.12 19.36 1.76
C ILE A 446 17.63 19.94 3.08
N ALA A 447 18.87 20.44 3.11
CA ALA A 447 19.45 21.07 4.29
C ALA A 447 18.74 22.36 4.69
N ALA A 448 18.33 23.19 3.70
CA ALA A 448 17.56 24.40 3.94
C ALA A 448 16.19 24.09 4.58
N VAL A 449 15.49 23.07 4.09
CA VAL A 449 14.23 22.61 4.69
C VAL A 449 14.47 22.01 6.08
N LYS A 450 15.50 21.20 6.25
CA LYS A 450 15.84 20.59 7.56
C LYS A 450 16.16 21.64 8.63
N ALA A 451 16.76 22.77 8.26
CA ALA A 451 17.04 23.85 9.19
C ALA A 451 15.76 24.51 9.77
N LYS A 452 14.61 24.27 9.16
CA LYS A 452 13.30 24.75 9.62
C LYS A 452 12.49 23.71 10.40
N GLU A 453 13.08 22.57 10.76
CA GLU A 453 12.42 21.58 11.59
C GLU A 453 11.94 22.19 12.91
N GLY A 454 10.71 21.86 13.31
CA GLY A 454 10.04 22.43 14.48
C GLY A 454 9.39 23.80 14.26
N SER A 455 9.46 24.33 13.03
CA SER A 455 8.90 25.66 12.70
C SER A 455 7.58 25.54 11.95
N LEU A 456 6.74 26.54 12.12
CA LEU A 456 5.57 26.83 11.29
C LEU A 456 5.99 27.87 10.21
N LEU A 457 5.73 27.57 8.95
CA LEU A 457 6.13 28.37 7.79
C LEU A 457 4.93 29.08 7.18
N SER A 458 5.10 30.37 6.86
CA SER A 458 4.15 31.14 6.08
C SER A 458 4.10 30.68 4.60
N PRO A 459 3.10 31.12 3.82
CA PRO A 459 3.04 30.84 2.38
C PRO A 459 4.32 31.26 1.65
N ALA A 460 4.85 32.46 1.92
CA ALA A 460 6.07 32.95 1.31
C ALA A 460 7.30 32.09 1.65
N GLU A 461 7.49 31.72 2.93
CA GLU A 461 8.59 30.85 3.34
C GLU A 461 8.47 29.45 2.74
N ALA A 462 7.25 28.89 2.69
CA ALA A 462 6.99 27.59 2.09
C ALA A 462 7.28 27.59 0.58
N MET A 463 6.96 28.68 -0.10
CA MET A 463 7.26 28.88 -1.54
C MET A 463 8.77 29.02 -1.78
N GLU A 464 9.46 29.83 -0.99
CA GLU A 464 10.91 30.02 -1.07
C GLU A 464 11.66 28.70 -0.86
N LEU A 465 11.22 27.87 0.08
CA LEU A 465 11.78 26.55 0.35
C LEU A 465 11.37 25.47 -0.67
N GLY A 466 10.51 25.78 -1.65
CA GLY A 466 10.04 24.82 -2.64
C GLY A 466 9.09 23.75 -2.11
N LEU A 467 8.43 23.98 -0.97
CA LEU A 467 7.49 23.04 -0.34
C LEU A 467 6.08 23.14 -0.93
N VAL A 468 5.73 24.26 -1.55
CA VAL A 468 4.45 24.48 -2.24
C VAL A 468 4.65 24.83 -3.70
N THR A 469 3.64 24.60 -4.53
CA THR A 469 3.68 24.85 -5.99
C THR A 469 3.30 26.29 -6.32
N ALA A 470 2.29 26.83 -5.64
CA ALA A 470 1.76 28.17 -5.84
C ALA A 470 1.14 28.71 -4.55
N ILE A 471 1.13 30.04 -4.42
CA ILE A 471 0.55 30.77 -3.29
C ILE A 471 -0.45 31.83 -3.77
N PRO A 472 -1.61 31.43 -4.35
CA PRO A 472 -2.62 32.40 -4.79
C PRO A 472 -3.14 33.21 -3.60
N ASP A 473 -3.42 34.49 -3.87
CA ASP A 473 -4.05 35.36 -2.87
C ASP A 473 -5.56 35.12 -2.74
N ASP A 474 -6.22 35.90 -1.89
CA ASP A 474 -7.65 35.75 -1.62
C ASP A 474 -8.54 35.95 -2.84
N LEU A 475 -8.14 36.76 -3.79
CA LEU A 475 -8.93 37.06 -4.99
C LEU A 475 -8.82 35.94 -6.02
N ASP A 476 -7.63 35.40 -6.19
CA ASP A 476 -7.33 34.41 -7.23
C ASP A 476 -7.52 32.98 -6.77
N TRP A 477 -7.54 32.69 -5.46
CA TRP A 477 -7.56 31.36 -4.88
C TRP A 477 -8.64 30.44 -5.47
N ALA A 478 -9.89 30.88 -5.45
CA ALA A 478 -11.01 30.04 -5.86
C ALA A 478 -10.96 29.69 -7.35
N ASP A 479 -10.62 30.66 -8.20
CA ASP A 479 -10.57 30.46 -9.64
C ASP A 479 -9.32 29.68 -10.06
N GLU A 480 -8.16 29.96 -9.50
CA GLU A 480 -6.91 29.25 -9.85
C GLU A 480 -6.99 27.77 -9.47
N VAL A 481 -7.47 27.47 -8.26
CA VAL A 481 -7.65 26.06 -7.81
C VAL A 481 -8.69 25.35 -8.66
N ARG A 482 -9.84 25.97 -8.94
CA ARG A 482 -10.89 25.40 -9.78
C ARG A 482 -10.38 25.07 -11.18
N ILE A 483 -9.73 26.05 -11.83
CA ILE A 483 -9.17 25.87 -13.18
C ILE A 483 -8.15 24.72 -13.18
N ALA A 484 -7.22 24.69 -12.22
CA ALA A 484 -6.21 23.65 -12.13
C ALA A 484 -6.82 22.24 -11.97
N ILE A 485 -7.89 22.10 -11.20
CA ILE A 485 -8.63 20.84 -10.99
C ILE A 485 -9.34 20.43 -12.29
N GLU A 486 -10.11 21.34 -12.91
CA GLU A 486 -10.87 21.09 -14.14
C GLU A 486 -9.94 20.68 -15.30
N GLU A 487 -8.84 21.40 -15.49
CA GLU A 487 -7.84 21.07 -16.51
C GLU A 487 -7.22 19.70 -16.28
N ARG A 488 -6.82 19.38 -15.02
CA ARG A 488 -6.22 18.10 -14.69
C ARG A 488 -7.22 16.96 -14.89
N ALA A 489 -8.47 17.11 -14.44
CA ALA A 489 -9.52 16.12 -14.58
C ALA A 489 -9.95 15.87 -16.04
N ALA A 490 -9.64 16.80 -16.96
CA ALA A 490 -9.94 16.68 -18.39
C ALA A 490 -8.87 15.91 -19.19
N LEU A 491 -7.72 15.60 -18.59
CA LEU A 491 -6.61 14.90 -19.28
C LEU A 491 -6.84 13.38 -19.31
N SER A 492 -6.18 12.72 -20.27
CA SER A 492 -6.26 11.25 -20.40
C SER A 492 -5.86 10.53 -19.11
N PRO A 493 -6.75 9.71 -18.52
CA PRO A 493 -6.45 8.94 -17.30
C PRO A 493 -5.23 8.03 -17.43
N ASP A 494 -5.07 7.38 -18.58
CA ASP A 494 -3.94 6.48 -18.84
C ASP A 494 -2.62 7.25 -18.91
N ALA A 495 -2.60 8.40 -19.60
CA ALA A 495 -1.40 9.24 -19.70
C ALA A 495 -1.00 9.83 -18.33
N LEU A 496 -1.99 10.27 -17.54
CA LEU A 496 -1.73 10.77 -16.18
C LEU A 496 -1.17 9.68 -15.27
N THR A 497 -1.72 8.46 -15.32
CA THR A 497 -1.21 7.33 -14.53
C THR A 497 0.25 7.04 -14.84
N GLY A 498 0.63 7.02 -16.13
CA GLY A 498 2.01 6.84 -16.54
C GLY A 498 2.93 8.00 -16.16
N LEU A 499 2.47 9.25 -16.32
CA LEU A 499 3.21 10.45 -15.95
C LEU A 499 3.51 10.46 -14.44
N GLU A 500 2.48 10.29 -13.61
CA GLU A 500 2.59 10.31 -12.15
C GLU A 500 3.52 9.22 -11.64
N ALA A 501 3.41 7.98 -12.16
CA ALA A 501 4.32 6.89 -11.82
C ALA A 501 5.78 7.20 -12.16
N ASN A 502 6.04 7.91 -13.26
CA ASN A 502 7.41 8.31 -13.64
C ASN A 502 7.96 9.46 -12.81
N LEU A 503 7.12 10.40 -12.36
CA LEU A 503 7.56 11.55 -11.57
C LEU A 503 7.73 11.20 -10.08
N ARG A 504 6.77 10.47 -9.47
CA ARG A 504 6.78 10.18 -8.02
C ARG A 504 7.94 9.30 -7.59
N PHE A 505 8.32 8.30 -8.39
CA PHE A 505 9.36 7.34 -8.03
C PHE A 505 10.74 7.72 -8.55
N GLY A 506 11.10 8.99 -8.39
CA GLY A 506 12.29 9.67 -8.87
C GLY A 506 13.64 8.96 -8.77
N PRO A 507 14.63 9.47 -8.03
CA PRO A 507 16.04 9.35 -8.40
C PRO A 507 16.75 8.05 -7.95
N VAL A 508 16.06 6.99 -7.53
CA VAL A 508 16.69 5.75 -7.02
C VAL A 508 17.30 4.89 -8.13
N GLU A 509 16.81 5.06 -9.36
CA GLU A 509 17.30 4.35 -10.54
C GLU A 509 18.19 5.26 -11.40
N THR A 510 19.07 4.68 -12.21
CA THR A 510 19.82 5.45 -13.20
C THR A 510 18.85 6.05 -14.25
N MET A 511 19.23 7.19 -14.85
CA MET A 511 18.43 7.81 -15.90
C MET A 511 18.11 6.83 -17.04
N ASN A 512 19.09 6.03 -17.49
CA ASN A 512 18.89 5.08 -18.58
C ASN A 512 17.90 3.96 -18.21
N THR A 513 17.99 3.40 -16.99
CA THR A 513 17.02 2.38 -16.56
C THR A 513 15.62 2.96 -16.40
N ARG A 514 15.49 4.21 -15.96
CA ARG A 514 14.19 4.90 -15.92
C ARG A 514 13.60 5.11 -17.31
N ILE A 515 14.42 5.48 -18.31
CA ILE A 515 13.97 5.67 -19.69
C ILE A 515 13.50 4.33 -20.26
N PHE A 516 14.34 3.30 -20.25
CA PHE A 516 14.06 2.05 -20.95
C PHE A 516 13.24 1.05 -20.14
N GLY A 517 13.43 0.96 -18.83
CA GLY A 517 12.73 0.01 -17.98
C GLY A 517 11.40 0.52 -17.42
N ARG A 518 11.19 1.84 -17.37
CA ARG A 518 9.98 2.43 -16.78
C ARG A 518 9.21 3.30 -17.78
N LEU A 519 9.79 4.40 -18.27
CA LEU A 519 9.10 5.33 -19.18
C LEU A 519 8.65 4.62 -20.45
N SER A 520 9.54 3.86 -21.11
CA SER A 520 9.20 3.10 -22.31
C SER A 520 8.15 2.01 -22.05
N ALA A 521 8.17 1.35 -20.88
CA ALA A 521 7.16 0.36 -20.51
C ALA A 521 5.77 1.00 -20.34
N TRP A 522 5.68 2.15 -19.65
CA TRP A 522 4.44 2.90 -19.54
C TRP A 522 3.94 3.42 -20.89
N GLN A 523 4.84 3.97 -21.73
CA GLN A 523 4.48 4.44 -23.07
C GLN A 523 4.00 3.29 -23.96
N ASN A 524 4.63 2.12 -23.90
CA ASN A 524 4.18 0.93 -24.60
C ASN A 524 2.77 0.50 -24.16
N TRP A 525 2.47 0.53 -22.86
CA TRP A 525 1.13 0.26 -22.33
C TRP A 525 0.11 1.28 -22.84
N ILE A 526 0.44 2.60 -22.79
CA ILE A 526 -0.44 3.69 -23.24
C ILE A 526 -0.77 3.54 -24.74
N PHE A 527 0.19 3.17 -25.56
CA PHE A 527 -0.02 2.94 -27.01
C PHE A 527 -0.97 1.79 -27.35
N ASN A 528 -1.35 0.96 -26.38
CA ASN A 528 -2.38 -0.07 -26.55
C ASN A 528 -3.73 0.34 -25.93
N ARG A 529 -3.84 1.52 -25.31
CA ARG A 529 -5.06 1.93 -24.63
C ARG A 529 -6.02 2.66 -25.55
N PRO A 530 -7.35 2.39 -25.43
CA PRO A 530 -8.36 3.09 -26.23
C PRO A 530 -8.30 4.61 -26.13
N ASN A 531 -7.95 5.16 -24.96
CA ASN A 531 -7.80 6.61 -24.75
C ASN A 531 -6.73 7.25 -25.65
N ALA A 532 -5.72 6.50 -26.05
CA ALA A 532 -4.68 6.97 -26.98
C ALA A 532 -5.04 6.64 -28.43
N VAL A 533 -5.31 5.36 -28.75
CA VAL A 533 -5.33 4.83 -30.13
C VAL A 533 -6.71 4.35 -30.62
N GLY A 534 -7.74 4.34 -29.75
CA GLY A 534 -9.11 3.97 -30.14
C GLY A 534 -9.76 4.97 -31.09
N GLU A 535 -10.96 4.67 -31.61
CA GLU A 535 -11.69 5.53 -32.55
C GLU A 535 -11.89 6.96 -32.05
N ASN A 536 -12.12 7.13 -30.75
CA ASN A 536 -12.28 8.43 -30.09
C ASN A 536 -11.02 8.85 -29.30
N GLY A 537 -9.91 8.14 -29.49
CA GLY A 537 -8.64 8.37 -28.78
C GLY A 537 -7.91 9.61 -29.29
N ALA A 538 -7.06 10.16 -28.42
CA ALA A 538 -6.41 11.44 -28.67
C ALA A 538 -5.51 11.45 -29.91
N LEU A 539 -4.74 10.39 -30.15
CA LEU A 539 -3.86 10.29 -31.33
C LEU A 539 -4.65 10.23 -32.63
N LYS A 540 -5.78 9.53 -32.66
CA LYS A 540 -6.60 9.39 -33.86
C LYS A 540 -7.35 10.67 -34.21
N LEU A 541 -7.78 11.43 -33.20
CA LEU A 541 -8.52 12.67 -33.40
C LEU A 541 -7.62 13.90 -33.53
N PHE A 542 -6.30 13.74 -33.33
CA PHE A 542 -5.37 14.86 -33.47
C PHE A 542 -5.47 15.53 -34.85
N GLY A 543 -5.62 16.82 -34.89
CA GLY A 543 -5.76 17.60 -36.13
C GLY A 543 -7.16 17.56 -36.79
N SER A 544 -8.11 16.79 -36.27
CA SER A 544 -9.48 16.69 -36.84
C SER A 544 -10.44 17.80 -36.35
N GLY A 545 -10.04 18.61 -35.37
CA GLY A 545 -10.89 19.59 -34.70
C GLY A 545 -11.89 18.98 -33.68
N LYS A 546 -11.89 17.68 -33.51
CA LYS A 546 -12.74 16.97 -32.53
C LYS A 546 -11.98 16.77 -31.22
N LYS A 547 -12.68 16.84 -30.09
CA LYS A 547 -12.12 16.49 -28.78
C LYS A 547 -12.11 14.98 -28.58
N ALA A 548 -11.05 14.44 -27.99
CA ALA A 548 -10.98 13.05 -27.57
C ALA A 548 -12.04 12.74 -26.51
N GLN A 549 -12.55 11.51 -26.53
CA GLN A 549 -13.45 10.98 -25.50
C GLN A 549 -12.73 9.85 -24.78
N PHE A 550 -12.63 9.99 -23.45
CA PHE A 550 -11.87 9.05 -22.63
C PHE A 550 -12.77 8.12 -21.82
N ASP A 551 -12.34 6.87 -21.67
CA ASP A 551 -12.76 6.03 -20.55
C ASP A 551 -12.05 6.56 -19.30
N TRP A 552 -12.84 7.10 -18.37
CA TRP A 552 -12.32 7.79 -17.19
C TRP A 552 -11.82 6.86 -16.08
N ASN A 553 -12.03 5.55 -16.21
CA ASN A 553 -11.56 4.59 -15.21
C ASN A 553 -10.03 4.59 -15.11
N ARG A 554 -9.53 4.79 -13.91
CA ARG A 554 -8.10 4.74 -13.59
C ARG A 554 -7.72 3.46 -12.85
N VAL A 555 -6.47 3.04 -13.00
CA VAL A 555 -5.94 1.78 -12.48
C VAL A 555 -4.72 1.96 -11.58
#